data_22523763278afbb2e9f8853cdb7bfc89
#
_entry.id   22523763278afbb2e9f8853cdb7bfc89
#
_cell.length_a   1.000
_cell.length_b   1.000
_cell.length_c   1.000
_cell.angle_alpha   90.00
_cell.angle_beta   90.00
_cell.angle_gamma   90.00
#
_symmetry.space_group_name_H-M   'P 1'
#
loop_
_entity.id
_entity.type
_entity.pdbx_description
1 polymer ?
#
loop_
_entity_poly.entity_id
_entity_poly.type
_entity_poly.pdbx_seq_one_letter_code
_entity_poly.pdbx_strand_id
1 'polypeptide(L)'
;MSRRARLGLGLPLVLAVLTAGVVLTAANVVADSRAGVEQDVVTANDLKPASCAALNLSVVRSPAPGGGNANALIIGTAAGESINGNGGDDCILGGGGNDTLRGNGGSDVCVGGPGTDSFHRSCEVRIQ
;
A
#
# COMPACT_ATOMS: atom_id res chain seq x y z
N MET A 1 -62.40 6.46 -26.96
CA MET A 1 -61.16 5.69 -27.27
C MET A 1 -60.08 6.12 -26.32
N SER A 2 -59.83 5.29 -25.32
CA SER A 2 -58.88 5.58 -24.23
C SER A 2 -57.48 5.11 -24.62
N ARG A 3 -56.51 6.00 -24.68
CA ARG A 3 -55.11 5.64 -24.77
C ARG A 3 -54.53 5.59 -23.37
N ARG A 4 -54.30 4.38 -22.87
CA ARG A 4 -53.56 4.11 -21.63
C ARG A 4 -52.08 4.37 -21.90
N ALA A 5 -51.53 5.40 -21.27
CA ALA A 5 -50.09 5.55 -21.15
C ALA A 5 -49.57 4.47 -20.19
N ARG A 6 -48.68 3.62 -20.68
CA ARG A 6 -47.92 2.69 -19.83
C ARG A 6 -46.76 3.46 -19.23
N LEU A 7 -46.84 3.76 -17.95
CA LEU A 7 -45.66 4.11 -17.18
C LEU A 7 -44.77 2.86 -17.13
N GLY A 8 -43.65 2.95 -17.82
CA GLY A 8 -42.58 1.98 -17.66
C GLY A 8 -41.97 2.11 -16.25
N LEU A 9 -42.08 1.06 -15.47
CA LEU A 9 -41.39 0.96 -14.21
C LEU A 9 -39.87 0.87 -14.49
N GLY A 10 -39.20 2.01 -14.33
CA GLY A 10 -37.74 2.06 -14.26
C GLY A 10 -37.26 2.02 -12.82
N LEU A 11 -37.65 1.03 -12.02
CA LEU A 11 -37.30 0.99 -10.61
C LEU A 11 -36.57 -0.28 -10.10
N PRO A 12 -35.84 -1.03 -10.91
CA PRO A 12 -34.96 -2.02 -10.27
C PRO A 12 -33.47 -1.67 -10.33
N LEU A 13 -33.05 -0.60 -11.04
CA LEU A 13 -31.62 -0.36 -11.20
C LEU A 13 -30.95 0.36 -10.02
N VAL A 14 -31.71 1.03 -9.17
CA VAL A 14 -31.13 1.77 -8.04
C VAL A 14 -30.84 0.88 -6.84
N LEU A 15 -31.50 -0.27 -6.74
CA LEU A 15 -31.32 -1.19 -5.61
C LEU A 15 -30.12 -2.13 -5.80
N ALA A 16 -29.64 -2.33 -7.03
CA ALA A 16 -28.51 -3.19 -7.31
C ALA A 16 -27.14 -2.53 -7.00
N VAL A 17 -27.10 -1.20 -6.90
CA VAL A 17 -25.86 -0.46 -6.61
C VAL A 17 -25.53 -0.44 -5.10
N LEU A 18 -26.52 -0.71 -4.24
CA LEU A 18 -26.32 -0.69 -2.77
C LEU A 18 -25.91 -2.03 -2.19
N THR A 19 -25.89 -3.10 -2.97
CA THR A 19 -25.45 -4.44 -2.50
C THR A 19 -24.09 -4.86 -3.01
N ALA A 20 -23.47 -4.08 -3.89
CA ALA A 20 -22.06 -4.25 -4.17
C ALA A 20 -21.27 -3.65 -2.98
N GLY A 21 -21.23 -4.38 -1.90
CA GLY A 21 -20.29 -4.12 -0.84
C GLY A 21 -18.91 -4.05 -1.47
N VAL A 22 -18.24 -2.90 -1.36
CA VAL A 22 -16.84 -2.78 -1.73
C VAL A 22 -16.08 -3.69 -0.78
N VAL A 23 -15.87 -4.93 -1.20
CA VAL A 23 -14.93 -5.81 -0.56
C VAL A 23 -13.56 -5.24 -0.91
N LEU A 24 -13.02 -4.42 -0.03
CA LEU A 24 -11.61 -4.05 -0.04
C LEU A 24 -10.84 -5.34 0.30
N THR A 25 -10.67 -6.20 -0.69
CA THR A 25 -9.63 -7.21 -0.61
C THR A 25 -8.29 -6.49 -0.59
N ALA A 26 -7.30 -7.05 0.07
CA ALA A 26 -5.98 -6.44 0.34
C ALA A 26 -5.14 -6.07 -0.91
N ALA A 27 -5.67 -6.24 -2.11
CA ALA A 27 -5.21 -5.58 -3.31
C ALA A 27 -5.94 -4.23 -3.36
N ASN A 28 -5.22 -3.13 -3.16
CA ASN A 28 -5.75 -1.78 -3.30
C ASN A 28 -6.21 -1.53 -4.74
N VAL A 29 -7.40 -2.00 -5.08
CA VAL A 29 -8.03 -1.70 -6.34
C VAL A 29 -8.85 -0.43 -6.12
N VAL A 30 -8.40 0.68 -6.63
CA VAL A 30 -9.21 1.89 -6.74
C VAL A 30 -10.08 1.71 -7.96
N ALA A 31 -11.35 1.39 -7.76
CA ALA A 31 -12.31 1.36 -8.85
C ALA A 31 -12.54 2.78 -9.37
N ASP A 32 -12.08 3.08 -10.58
CA ASP A 32 -12.48 4.30 -11.27
C ASP A 32 -13.97 4.18 -11.66
N SER A 33 -14.76 5.19 -11.36
CA SER A 33 -16.19 5.24 -11.63
C SER A 33 -16.55 5.45 -13.11
N ARG A 34 -15.57 5.39 -14.00
CA ARG A 34 -15.79 5.51 -15.45
C ARG A 34 -15.96 4.13 -16.06
N ALA A 35 -17.15 3.83 -16.56
CA ALA A 35 -17.41 2.63 -17.34
C ALA A 35 -16.47 2.57 -18.56
N GLY A 36 -15.59 1.59 -18.59
CA GLY A 36 -14.67 1.35 -19.70
C GLY A 36 -13.20 1.69 -19.44
N VAL A 37 -12.81 2.04 -18.21
CA VAL A 37 -11.41 2.28 -17.85
C VAL A 37 -10.81 1.02 -17.25
N GLU A 38 -9.60 0.67 -17.65
CA GLU A 38 -8.80 -0.38 -17.03
C GLU A 38 -8.71 -0.14 -15.51
N GLN A 39 -8.84 -1.23 -14.76
CA GLN A 39 -8.62 -1.17 -13.32
C GLN A 39 -7.11 -1.01 -13.09
N ASP A 40 -6.68 0.21 -12.79
CA ASP A 40 -5.30 0.44 -12.39
C ASP A 40 -5.08 -0.19 -11.01
N VAL A 41 -4.31 -1.26 -10.99
CA VAL A 41 -3.86 -1.89 -9.75
C VAL A 41 -2.73 -1.06 -9.17
N VAL A 42 -2.96 -0.42 -8.04
CA VAL A 42 -1.89 0.29 -7.32
C VAL A 42 -0.89 -0.72 -6.78
N THR A 43 0.32 -0.64 -7.26
CA THR A 43 1.42 -1.54 -6.89
C THR A 43 2.28 -0.94 -5.76
N ALA A 44 3.16 -1.75 -5.17
CA ALA A 44 4.15 -1.26 -4.21
C ALA A 44 5.08 -0.21 -4.83
N ASN A 45 5.34 -0.29 -6.13
CA ASN A 45 6.15 0.69 -6.84
C ASN A 45 5.48 2.06 -7.01
N ASP A 46 4.16 2.10 -7.04
CA ASP A 46 3.40 3.37 -7.13
C ASP A 46 3.34 4.10 -5.79
N LEU A 47 3.47 3.35 -4.70
CA LEU A 47 3.37 3.86 -3.33
C LEU A 47 4.73 4.23 -2.72
N LYS A 48 5.84 3.78 -3.30
CA LYS A 48 7.16 4.01 -2.73
C LYS A 48 7.58 5.48 -2.81
N PRO A 49 8.26 6.02 -1.78
CA PRO A 49 8.80 7.38 -1.82
C PRO A 49 9.97 7.49 -2.81
N ALA A 50 10.31 8.72 -3.18
CA ALA A 50 11.41 9.00 -4.10
C ALA A 50 12.77 8.45 -3.62
N SER A 51 12.98 8.35 -2.32
CA SER A 51 14.17 7.73 -1.72
C SER A 51 14.36 6.26 -2.10
N CYS A 52 13.26 5.56 -2.39
CA CYS A 52 13.24 4.16 -2.80
C CYS A 52 13.05 3.98 -4.32
N ALA A 53 13.21 5.03 -5.11
CA ALA A 53 12.91 4.99 -6.56
C ALA A 53 13.67 3.90 -7.32
N ALA A 54 14.90 3.59 -6.90
CA ALA A 54 15.74 2.57 -7.54
C ALA A 54 15.29 1.13 -7.29
N LEU A 55 14.49 0.89 -6.26
CA LEU A 55 14.04 -0.45 -5.88
C LEU A 55 12.83 -0.89 -6.71
N ASN A 56 12.77 -2.19 -7.02
CA ASN A 56 11.61 -2.79 -7.67
C ASN A 56 10.83 -3.61 -6.65
N LEU A 57 9.80 -3.02 -6.08
CA LEU A 57 9.03 -3.58 -4.97
C LEU A 57 7.84 -4.39 -5.47
N SER A 58 7.59 -5.52 -4.85
CA SER A 58 6.54 -6.47 -5.23
C SER A 58 5.40 -6.57 -4.23
N VAL A 59 5.63 -6.20 -2.97
CA VAL A 59 4.61 -6.29 -1.91
C VAL A 59 4.63 -5.06 -1.01
N VAL A 60 3.49 -4.76 -0.39
CA VAL A 60 3.35 -3.76 0.66
C VAL A 60 3.01 -4.46 1.97
N ARG A 61 3.66 -4.05 3.06
CA ARG A 61 3.42 -4.55 4.41
C ARG A 61 3.23 -3.41 5.38
N SER A 62 2.11 -3.41 6.09
CA SER A 62 1.79 -2.42 7.12
C SER A 62 0.70 -3.01 8.04
N PRO A 63 0.76 -2.82 9.36
CA PRO A 63 1.95 -2.31 10.07
C PRO A 63 3.10 -3.32 10.05
N ALA A 64 4.31 -2.83 10.27
CA ALA A 64 5.47 -3.70 10.48
C ALA A 64 5.16 -4.78 11.54
N PRO A 65 5.72 -6.02 11.50
CA PRO A 65 7.11 -6.13 11.99
C PRO A 65 8.13 -6.45 10.92
N GLY A 66 7.77 -6.76 9.70
CA GLY A 66 8.83 -7.03 8.78
C GLY A 66 8.43 -7.57 7.41
N GLY A 67 9.44 -7.64 6.56
CA GLY A 67 9.39 -8.25 5.24
C GLY A 67 9.36 -9.78 5.30
N GLY A 68 9.53 -10.37 4.14
CA GLY A 68 9.77 -11.80 3.94
C GLY A 68 11.05 -11.93 3.14
N ASN A 69 11.03 -12.74 2.09
CA ASN A 69 12.13 -12.84 1.12
C ASN A 69 11.79 -12.11 -0.21
N ALA A 70 10.79 -11.26 -0.21
CA ALA A 70 10.35 -10.51 -1.38
C ALA A 70 10.70 -9.04 -1.20
N ASN A 71 11.03 -8.35 -2.29
CA ASN A 71 11.26 -6.92 -2.28
C ASN A 71 10.00 -6.18 -1.81
N ALA A 72 10.03 -5.59 -0.64
CA ALA A 72 8.87 -5.06 0.04
C ALA A 72 8.95 -3.55 0.30
N LEU A 73 7.81 -2.89 0.22
CA LEU A 73 7.57 -1.62 0.89
C LEU A 73 7.02 -1.93 2.28
N ILE A 74 7.80 -1.64 3.32
CA ILE A 74 7.44 -1.89 4.71
C ILE A 74 7.15 -0.54 5.38
N ILE A 75 5.97 -0.40 5.94
CA ILE A 75 5.50 0.87 6.52
C ILE A 75 5.24 0.65 8.00
N GLY A 76 5.98 1.35 8.84
CA GLY A 76 5.77 1.43 10.28
C GLY A 76 4.62 2.35 10.67
N THR A 77 4.50 2.61 11.95
CA THR A 77 3.43 3.41 12.56
C THR A 77 3.97 4.75 13.10
N ALA A 78 3.24 5.37 14.01
CA ALA A 78 3.70 6.56 14.74
C ALA A 78 4.38 6.22 16.09
N ALA A 79 4.56 4.95 16.41
CA ALA A 79 5.19 4.47 17.63
C ALA A 79 6.61 3.96 17.33
N GLY A 80 7.50 4.03 18.32
CA GLY A 80 8.84 3.43 18.18
C GLY A 80 8.78 1.92 17.98
N GLU A 81 9.35 1.46 16.88
CA GLU A 81 9.23 0.07 16.40
C GLU A 81 10.60 -0.56 16.11
N SER A 82 10.64 -1.88 16.05
CA SER A 82 11.76 -2.63 15.52
C SER A 82 11.34 -3.33 14.23
N ILE A 83 11.82 -2.84 13.10
CA ILE A 83 11.40 -3.26 11.77
C ILE A 83 12.54 -4.00 11.06
N ASN A 84 12.18 -5.12 10.43
CA ASN A 84 13.11 -6.06 9.82
C ASN A 84 12.70 -6.33 8.37
N GLY A 85 13.55 -6.01 7.38
CA GLY A 85 13.33 -6.33 5.98
C GLY A 85 13.35 -7.83 5.71
N ASN A 86 14.30 -8.52 6.29
CA ASN A 86 14.69 -9.91 6.14
C ASN A 86 15.46 -10.18 4.83
N GLY A 87 14.79 -10.43 3.73
CA GLY A 87 15.47 -10.68 2.46
C GLY A 87 14.72 -10.07 1.31
N GLY A 88 15.44 -9.73 0.26
CA GLY A 88 14.96 -8.93 -0.84
C GLY A 88 15.47 -7.50 -0.73
N ASP A 89 15.24 -6.71 -1.76
CA ASP A 89 15.60 -5.29 -1.79
C ASP A 89 14.42 -4.48 -1.22
N ASP A 90 14.53 -4.04 0.03
CA ASP A 90 13.42 -3.49 0.78
C ASP A 90 13.47 -1.96 0.90
N CYS A 91 12.29 -1.35 0.87
CA CYS A 91 12.07 0.03 1.27
C CYS A 91 11.37 0.05 2.63
N ILE A 92 12.09 0.42 3.68
CA ILE A 92 11.60 0.42 5.06
C ILE A 92 11.36 1.86 5.49
N LEU A 93 10.12 2.16 5.84
CA LEU A 93 9.69 3.45 6.40
C LEU A 93 9.35 3.23 7.87
N GLY A 94 10.15 3.78 8.78
CA GLY A 94 9.94 3.67 10.22
C GLY A 94 8.64 4.31 10.66
N GLY A 95 8.38 5.49 10.15
CA GLY A 95 7.18 6.24 10.53
C GLY A 95 7.50 7.31 11.55
N GLY A 96 6.82 7.31 12.67
CA GLY A 96 7.14 8.21 13.76
C GLY A 96 7.63 7.47 15.00
N GLY A 97 8.20 8.20 15.96
CA GLY A 97 8.76 7.57 17.14
C GLY A 97 10.24 7.22 16.95
N ASN A 98 10.80 6.46 17.86
CA ASN A 98 12.21 6.09 17.82
C ASN A 98 12.32 4.63 17.32
N ASP A 99 12.72 4.47 16.08
CA ASP A 99 12.69 3.19 15.40
C ASP A 99 14.07 2.51 15.35
N THR A 100 14.04 1.20 15.24
CA THR A 100 15.21 0.38 14.94
C THR A 100 15.00 -0.36 13.63
N LEU A 101 15.72 0.05 12.58
CA LEU A 101 15.52 -0.44 11.24
C LEU A 101 16.68 -1.35 10.79
N ARG A 102 16.34 -2.48 10.19
CA ARG A 102 17.27 -3.47 9.64
C ARG A 102 16.82 -3.95 8.27
N GLY A 103 17.65 -3.79 7.26
CA GLY A 103 17.39 -4.37 5.94
C GLY A 103 17.59 -5.89 5.92
N ASN A 104 18.73 -6.33 6.33
CA ASN A 104 19.34 -7.66 6.32
C ASN A 104 19.90 -8.06 4.95
N GLY A 105 19.17 -8.82 4.13
CA GLY A 105 19.71 -9.34 2.87
C GLY A 105 19.10 -8.67 1.67
N GLY A 106 19.96 -8.16 0.79
CA GLY A 106 19.58 -7.40 -0.39
C GLY A 106 20.14 -5.99 -0.36
N SER A 107 19.58 -5.11 -1.17
CA SER A 107 19.91 -3.69 -1.20
C SER A 107 18.75 -2.90 -0.61
N ASP A 108 18.94 -2.39 0.60
CA ASP A 108 17.84 -1.85 1.40
C ASP A 108 17.94 -0.34 1.59
N VAL A 109 16.79 0.31 1.51
CA VAL A 109 16.62 1.73 1.84
C VAL A 109 15.80 1.85 3.12
N CYS A 110 16.40 2.40 4.16
CA CYS A 110 15.75 2.63 5.44
C CYS A 110 15.55 4.13 5.66
N VAL A 111 14.30 4.51 5.89
CA VAL A 111 13.87 5.86 6.20
C VAL A 111 13.28 5.86 7.60
N GLY A 112 13.91 6.57 8.54
CA GLY A 112 13.46 6.63 9.93
C GLY A 112 12.18 7.43 10.07
N GLY A 113 12.21 8.68 9.68
CA GLY A 113 11.10 9.59 9.84
C GLY A 113 11.24 10.48 11.08
N PRO A 114 10.14 11.06 11.59
CA PRO A 114 10.18 11.89 12.79
C PRO A 114 10.52 11.10 14.05
N GLY A 115 11.63 11.40 14.71
CA GLY A 115 12.08 10.74 15.92
C GLY A 115 13.60 10.66 15.98
N THR A 116 14.09 9.75 16.82
CA THR A 116 15.52 9.39 16.89
C THR A 116 15.65 7.92 16.53
N ASP A 117 16.12 7.65 15.32
CA ASP A 117 16.11 6.32 14.76
C ASP A 117 17.49 5.67 14.75
N SER A 118 17.48 4.36 14.85
CA SER A 118 18.67 3.54 14.80
C SER A 118 18.67 2.67 13.55
N PHE A 119 19.72 2.78 12.76
CA PHE A 119 19.85 2.03 11.52
C PHE A 119 20.93 0.94 11.66
N HIS A 120 20.56 -0.28 11.39
CA HIS A 120 21.53 -1.35 11.28
C HIS A 120 22.38 -1.15 10.02
N ARG A 121 23.62 -1.66 10.05
CA ARG A 121 24.57 -1.57 8.91
C ARG A 121 24.08 -2.25 7.63
N SER A 122 23.06 -3.09 7.72
CA SER A 122 22.41 -3.77 6.59
C SER A 122 21.37 -2.90 5.88
N CYS A 123 21.21 -1.66 6.25
CA CYS A 123 20.57 -0.67 5.42
C CYS A 123 21.66 0.04 4.62
N GLU A 124 21.70 -0.12 3.31
CA GLU A 124 22.69 0.50 2.43
C GLU A 124 22.46 1.99 2.31
N VAL A 125 21.20 2.39 2.24
CA VAL A 125 20.78 3.79 2.29
C VAL A 125 20.02 4.05 3.59
N ARG A 126 20.42 5.10 4.30
CA ARG A 126 19.84 5.52 5.60
C ARG A 126 19.45 6.97 5.54
N ILE A 127 18.19 7.25 5.86
CA ILE A 127 17.60 8.59 5.82
C ILE A 127 16.90 8.83 7.15
N GLN A 128 17.33 9.92 7.85
CA GLN A 128 16.70 10.39 9.07
C GLN A 128 15.64 11.42 8.73
#